data_524513c547cc2b313e6217821b11cd54
#
_entry.id   524513c547cc2b313e6217821b11cd54
#
_cell.length_a   1.000
_cell.length_b   1.000
_cell.length_c   1.000
_cell.angle_alpha   90.00
_cell.angle_beta   90.00
_cell.angle_gamma   90.00
#
_symmetry.space_group_name_H-M   'P 1'
#
loop_
_entity.id
_entity.type
_entity.pdbx_description
1 polymer ?
#
loop_
_entity_poly.entity_id
_entity_poly.type
_entity_poly.pdbx_seq_one_letter_code
_entity_poly.pdbx_strand_id
1 'polypeptide(L)'
;MNSKKREFLISISIIFTFTLIIVLFLNYFFISRFGLNQENFIYVIMPLVLVGLGIFLSFSISVLKPLFKSDEKLELSIKETIHELNIPVSTIKMNTQLLEKTITDEKSLKRLERIKQASNNLLKLYENMEYNIKKEIDKIDKQEIYLDDLVKTCVEKFDDIKKDTKILVDLPNIRIITDINGFEKTIDNLISNAIKYNITENPIVEIKYKDNIFSVFNTGEKIDTKNLFIVFDKYFQENSSKDGFGLGLALVKEFCDKNRISINIDTLENGNRFNLNLKNLL
;
A
#
# COMPACT_ATOMS: atom_id res chain seq x y z
N MET A 1 5.94 6.18 -14.66
CA MET A 1 7.17 5.35 -14.56
C MET A 1 7.91 5.81 -13.31
N ASN A 2 8.08 4.93 -12.34
CA ASN A 2 8.64 5.25 -11.02
C ASN A 2 10.06 5.84 -11.18
N SER A 3 10.42 6.89 -10.43
CA SER A 3 11.73 7.55 -10.48
C SER A 3 12.88 6.53 -10.42
N LYS A 4 12.78 5.54 -9.53
CA LYS A 4 13.75 4.46 -9.37
C LYS A 4 13.90 3.58 -10.63
N LYS A 5 12.81 3.24 -11.33
CA LYS A 5 12.88 2.49 -12.60
C LYS A 5 13.59 3.30 -13.70
N ARG A 6 13.38 4.59 -13.71
CA ARG A 6 14.05 5.49 -14.67
C ARG A 6 15.55 5.58 -14.36
N GLU A 7 15.93 5.78 -13.11
CA GLU A 7 17.33 5.82 -12.69
C GLU A 7 18.05 4.50 -12.94
N PHE A 8 17.38 3.38 -12.67
CA PHE A 8 17.88 2.03 -12.97
C PHE A 8 18.13 1.84 -14.48
N LEU A 9 17.16 2.19 -15.33
CA LEU A 9 17.31 2.10 -16.78
C LEU A 9 18.41 3.02 -17.31
N ILE A 10 18.53 4.23 -16.77
CA ILE A 10 19.60 5.17 -17.11
C ILE A 10 20.97 4.58 -16.72
N SER A 11 21.10 4.04 -15.50
CA SER A 11 22.35 3.45 -15.03
C SER A 11 22.78 2.26 -15.88
N ILE A 12 21.86 1.33 -16.20
CA ILE A 12 22.16 0.21 -17.09
C ILE A 12 22.54 0.71 -18.49
N SER A 13 21.83 1.69 -19.04
CA SER A 13 22.15 2.25 -20.37
C SER A 13 23.54 2.87 -20.40
N ILE A 14 23.94 3.60 -19.35
CA ILE A 14 25.29 4.18 -19.23
C ILE A 14 26.35 3.07 -19.17
N ILE A 15 26.15 2.05 -18.33
CA ILE A 15 27.07 0.91 -18.20
C ILE A 15 27.20 0.16 -19.55
N PHE A 16 26.06 -0.09 -20.20
CA PHE A 16 26.05 -0.76 -21.52
C PHE A 16 26.80 0.06 -22.58
N THR A 17 26.54 1.36 -22.66
CA THR A 17 27.20 2.26 -23.62
C THR A 17 28.71 2.32 -23.37
N PHE A 18 29.12 2.42 -22.10
CA PHE A 18 30.53 2.47 -21.71
C PHE A 18 31.26 1.15 -22.06
N THR A 19 30.65 -0.01 -21.73
CA THR A 19 31.20 -1.32 -22.11
C THR A 19 31.29 -1.50 -23.62
N LEU A 20 30.28 -1.04 -24.36
CA LEU A 20 30.30 -1.09 -25.84
C LEU A 20 31.46 -0.27 -26.40
N ILE A 21 31.68 0.93 -25.90
CA ILE A 21 32.81 1.79 -26.31
C ILE A 21 34.15 1.09 -26.07
N ILE A 22 34.33 0.49 -24.88
CA ILE A 22 35.57 -0.24 -24.54
C ILE A 22 35.77 -1.44 -25.48
N VAL A 23 34.73 -2.22 -25.73
CA VAL A 23 34.79 -3.38 -26.63
C VAL A 23 35.14 -2.94 -28.08
N LEU A 24 34.51 -1.88 -28.57
CA LEU A 24 34.81 -1.34 -29.91
C LEU A 24 36.24 -0.79 -30.02
N PHE A 25 36.71 -0.11 -28.96
CA PHE A 25 38.09 0.41 -28.92
C PHE A 25 39.11 -0.75 -28.90
N LEU A 26 38.88 -1.78 -28.08
CA LEU A 26 39.75 -2.95 -28.06
C LEU A 26 39.70 -3.71 -29.37
N ASN A 27 38.52 -3.83 -29.99
CA ASN A 27 38.36 -4.45 -31.31
C ASN A 27 39.19 -3.68 -32.36
N TYR A 28 39.06 -2.35 -32.44
CA TYR A 28 39.85 -1.52 -33.36
C TYR A 28 41.35 -1.67 -33.12
N PHE A 29 41.79 -1.67 -31.84
CA PHE A 29 43.18 -1.83 -31.47
C PHE A 29 43.76 -3.18 -31.92
N PHE A 30 43.03 -4.28 -31.67
CA PHE A 30 43.45 -5.61 -32.05
C PHE A 30 43.50 -5.79 -33.60
N ILE A 31 42.48 -5.28 -34.29
CA ILE A 31 42.45 -5.30 -35.77
C ILE A 31 43.60 -4.51 -36.35
N SER A 32 43.88 -3.33 -35.84
CA SER A 32 44.98 -2.48 -36.30
C SER A 32 46.36 -3.10 -36.07
N ARG A 33 46.52 -3.89 -35.01
CA ARG A 33 47.81 -4.46 -34.62
C ARG A 33 48.11 -5.82 -35.24
N PHE A 34 47.09 -6.66 -35.42
CA PHE A 34 47.25 -8.08 -35.80
C PHE A 34 46.67 -8.39 -37.19
N GLY A 35 45.97 -7.44 -37.83
CA GLY A 35 45.25 -7.66 -39.06
C GLY A 35 44.04 -8.60 -38.91
N LEU A 36 43.12 -8.50 -39.86
CA LEU A 36 41.94 -9.37 -39.93
C LEU A 36 42.12 -10.40 -41.04
N ASN A 37 42.56 -11.60 -40.67
CA ASN A 37 42.47 -12.82 -41.51
C ASN A 37 41.29 -13.65 -41.06
N GLN A 38 40.59 -14.32 -42.00
CA GLN A 38 39.42 -15.16 -41.70
C GLN A 38 39.71 -16.22 -40.63
N GLU A 39 40.92 -16.73 -40.65
CA GLU A 39 41.37 -17.77 -39.69
C GLU A 39 41.52 -17.24 -38.24
N ASN A 40 41.90 -15.94 -38.08
CA ASN A 40 42.14 -15.35 -36.75
C ASN A 40 40.92 -14.63 -36.18
N PHE A 41 39.88 -14.45 -36.97
CA PHE A 41 38.70 -13.66 -36.59
C PHE A 41 38.02 -14.17 -35.31
N ILE A 42 37.76 -15.48 -35.23
CA ILE A 42 37.11 -16.11 -34.09
C ILE A 42 37.99 -16.02 -32.83
N TYR A 43 39.31 -16.24 -32.97
CA TYR A 43 40.24 -16.18 -31.84
C TYR A 43 40.39 -14.77 -31.23
N VAL A 44 40.14 -13.71 -32.01
CA VAL A 44 40.21 -12.34 -31.54
C VAL A 44 38.87 -11.87 -30.97
N ILE A 45 37.76 -12.17 -31.62
CA ILE A 45 36.45 -11.67 -31.23
C ILE A 45 35.88 -12.39 -30.03
N MET A 46 36.03 -13.72 -29.92
CA MET A 46 35.45 -14.48 -28.84
C MET A 46 35.97 -14.06 -27.43
N PRO A 47 37.29 -13.93 -27.21
CA PRO A 47 37.80 -13.42 -25.94
C PRO A 47 37.34 -11.96 -25.66
N LEU A 48 37.25 -11.15 -26.69
CA LEU A 48 36.81 -9.74 -26.55
C LEU A 48 35.36 -9.63 -26.08
N VAL A 49 34.46 -10.46 -26.61
CA VAL A 49 33.06 -10.55 -26.20
C VAL A 49 32.97 -11.05 -24.74
N LEU A 50 33.76 -12.06 -24.37
CA LEU A 50 33.80 -12.58 -23.01
C LEU A 50 34.29 -11.53 -22.00
N VAL A 51 35.34 -10.78 -22.34
CA VAL A 51 35.84 -9.68 -21.51
C VAL A 51 34.78 -8.57 -21.38
N GLY A 52 34.12 -8.17 -22.48
CA GLY A 52 33.04 -7.19 -22.48
C GLY A 52 31.87 -7.62 -21.61
N LEU A 53 31.46 -8.89 -21.69
CA LEU A 53 30.40 -9.47 -20.85
C LEU A 53 30.82 -9.48 -19.37
N GLY A 54 32.06 -9.85 -19.06
CA GLY A 54 32.61 -9.84 -17.71
C GLY A 54 32.62 -8.45 -17.08
N ILE A 55 33.04 -7.44 -17.83
CA ILE A 55 33.02 -6.03 -17.42
C ILE A 55 31.58 -5.59 -17.18
N PHE A 56 30.65 -5.84 -18.12
CA PHE A 56 29.24 -5.49 -18.00
C PHE A 56 28.60 -6.10 -16.74
N LEU A 57 28.80 -7.40 -16.52
CA LEU A 57 28.25 -8.08 -15.34
C LEU A 57 28.84 -7.54 -14.04
N SER A 58 30.17 -7.31 -13.98
CA SER A 58 30.84 -6.77 -12.80
C SER A 58 30.31 -5.38 -12.43
N PHE A 59 30.21 -4.48 -13.40
CA PHE A 59 29.66 -3.15 -13.18
C PHE A 59 28.15 -3.18 -12.85
N SER A 60 27.38 -4.04 -13.51
CA SER A 60 25.95 -4.18 -13.23
C SER A 60 25.71 -4.65 -11.79
N ILE A 61 26.46 -5.65 -11.32
CA ILE A 61 26.39 -6.12 -9.93
C ILE A 61 26.82 -5.03 -8.95
N SER A 62 27.88 -4.29 -9.27
CA SER A 62 28.40 -3.21 -8.41
C SER A 62 27.39 -2.06 -8.21
N VAL A 63 26.59 -1.75 -9.22
CA VAL A 63 25.56 -0.70 -9.15
C VAL A 63 24.26 -1.22 -8.53
N LEU A 64 23.85 -2.45 -8.87
CA LEU A 64 22.59 -3.01 -8.41
C LEU A 64 22.60 -3.45 -6.93
N LYS A 65 23.71 -4.06 -6.50
CA LYS A 65 23.84 -4.58 -5.13
C LYS A 65 23.63 -3.53 -4.03
N PRO A 66 24.20 -2.30 -4.12
CA PRO A 66 23.91 -1.25 -3.13
C PRO A 66 22.48 -0.77 -3.14
N LEU A 67 21.81 -0.72 -4.31
CA LEU A 67 20.40 -0.32 -4.42
C LEU A 67 19.49 -1.32 -3.67
N PHE A 68 19.64 -2.62 -3.92
CA PHE A 68 18.88 -3.65 -3.21
C PHE A 68 19.18 -3.68 -1.71
N LYS A 69 20.46 -3.51 -1.33
CA LYS A 69 20.85 -3.47 0.09
C LYS A 69 20.32 -2.25 0.83
N SER A 70 20.17 -1.11 0.14
CA SER A 70 19.56 0.10 0.71
C SER A 70 18.07 -0.11 1.00
N ASP A 71 17.35 -0.74 0.08
CA ASP A 71 15.92 -1.02 0.24
C ASP A 71 15.68 -2.01 1.40
N GLU A 72 16.50 -3.06 1.52
CA GLU A 72 16.44 -4.03 2.62
C GLU A 72 16.75 -3.37 3.98
N LYS A 73 17.77 -2.51 4.05
CA LYS A 73 18.09 -1.77 5.27
C LYS A 73 16.96 -0.82 5.67
N LEU A 74 16.34 -0.15 4.71
CA LEU A 74 15.21 0.74 4.97
C LEU A 74 14.03 -0.05 5.56
N GLU A 75 13.70 -1.22 4.99
CA GLU A 75 12.63 -2.09 5.49
C GLU A 75 12.89 -2.54 6.94
N LEU A 76 14.11 -3.00 7.22
CA LEU A 76 14.51 -3.42 8.57
C LEU A 76 14.43 -2.25 9.56
N SER A 77 14.97 -1.08 9.21
CA SER A 77 14.95 0.11 10.07
C SER A 77 13.52 0.55 10.41
N ILE A 78 12.59 0.46 9.45
CA ILE A 78 11.19 0.79 9.68
C ILE A 78 10.54 -0.21 10.62
N LYS A 79 10.78 -1.52 10.39
CA LYS A 79 10.24 -2.58 11.23
C LYS A 79 10.73 -2.44 12.69
N GLU A 80 12.01 -2.13 12.87
CA GLU A 80 12.59 -1.83 14.18
C GLU A 80 11.95 -0.60 14.81
N THR A 81 11.80 0.50 14.06
CA THR A 81 11.17 1.73 14.55
C THR A 81 9.73 1.51 14.97
N ILE A 82 8.95 0.71 14.21
CA ILE A 82 7.56 0.36 14.57
C ILE A 82 7.55 -0.45 15.87
N HIS A 83 8.46 -1.42 16.00
CA HIS A 83 8.55 -2.22 17.22
C HIS A 83 8.92 -1.35 18.44
N GLU A 84 9.89 -0.44 18.30
CA GLU A 84 10.29 0.50 19.34
C GLU A 84 9.18 1.48 19.71
N LEU A 85 8.31 1.86 18.79
CA LEU A 85 7.16 2.73 19.07
C LEU A 85 5.99 2.00 19.72
N ASN A 86 5.80 0.73 19.45
CA ASN A 86 4.76 -0.08 20.08
C ASN A 86 4.92 -0.12 21.61
N ILE A 87 6.15 -0.10 22.12
CA ILE A 87 6.44 -0.14 23.57
C ILE A 87 5.91 1.14 24.27
N PRO A 88 6.33 2.37 23.91
CA PRO A 88 5.83 3.57 24.57
C PRO A 88 4.34 3.79 24.36
N VAL A 89 3.79 3.47 23.20
CA VAL A 89 2.35 3.60 22.95
C VAL A 89 1.54 2.62 23.80
N SER A 90 1.98 1.37 23.95
CA SER A 90 1.35 0.40 24.85
C SER A 90 1.43 0.86 26.31
N THR A 91 2.55 1.46 26.71
CA THR A 91 2.72 2.05 28.03
C THR A 91 1.75 3.21 28.27
N ILE A 92 1.60 4.13 27.30
CA ILE A 92 0.61 5.21 27.38
C ILE A 92 -0.80 4.65 27.47
N LYS A 93 -1.16 3.67 26.64
CA LYS A 93 -2.47 3.02 26.64
C LYS A 93 -2.78 2.36 28.00
N MET A 94 -1.83 1.62 28.56
CA MET A 94 -2.00 0.96 29.85
C MET A 94 -2.18 1.99 30.98
N ASN A 95 -1.36 3.05 31.01
CA ASN A 95 -1.48 4.09 32.03
C ASN A 95 -2.81 4.88 31.90
N THR A 96 -3.27 5.17 30.70
CA THR A 96 -4.57 5.84 30.48
C THR A 96 -5.73 4.96 30.97
N GLN A 97 -5.68 3.62 30.74
CA GLN A 97 -6.68 2.67 31.25
C GLN A 97 -6.69 2.57 32.78
N LEU A 98 -5.52 2.66 33.41
CA LEU A 98 -5.42 2.66 34.88
C LEU A 98 -5.99 3.96 35.46
N LEU A 99 -5.70 5.10 34.86
CA LEU A 99 -6.21 6.39 35.28
C LEU A 99 -7.73 6.51 35.07
N GLU A 100 -8.30 5.92 34.03
CA GLU A 100 -9.76 5.85 33.79
C GLU A 100 -10.50 5.20 34.97
N LYS A 101 -9.88 4.26 35.68
CA LYS A 101 -10.48 3.58 36.84
C LYS A 101 -10.49 4.43 38.13
N THR A 102 -9.64 5.44 38.20
CA THR A 102 -9.43 6.26 39.41
C THR A 102 -9.96 7.68 39.27
N ILE A 103 -10.09 8.18 38.06
CA ILE A 103 -10.54 9.55 37.78
C ILE A 103 -12.05 9.54 37.56
N THR A 104 -12.75 10.41 38.30
CA THR A 104 -14.20 10.54 38.23
C THR A 104 -14.66 11.86 37.61
N ASP A 105 -13.75 12.84 37.45
CA ASP A 105 -14.12 14.12 36.88
C ASP A 105 -14.18 14.04 35.32
N GLU A 106 -15.27 14.57 34.76
CA GLU A 106 -15.56 14.52 33.33
C GLU A 106 -14.49 15.17 32.45
N LYS A 107 -13.87 16.27 32.95
CA LYS A 107 -12.85 17.01 32.21
C LYS A 107 -11.55 16.20 32.05
N SER A 108 -11.15 15.49 33.08
CA SER A 108 -9.98 14.61 33.06
C SER A 108 -10.23 13.35 32.25
N LEU A 109 -11.42 12.76 32.31
CA LEU A 109 -11.81 11.65 31.45
C LEU A 109 -11.75 12.02 29.95
N LYS A 110 -12.27 13.19 29.58
CA LYS A 110 -12.14 13.71 28.19
C LYS A 110 -10.70 13.89 27.76
N ARG A 111 -9.79 14.28 28.68
CA ARG A 111 -8.35 14.40 28.38
C ARG A 111 -7.70 13.03 28.17
N LEU A 112 -8.04 12.04 29.02
CA LEU A 112 -7.55 10.67 28.87
C LEU A 112 -7.98 10.06 27.55
N GLU A 113 -9.24 10.24 27.17
CA GLU A 113 -9.74 9.75 25.88
C GLU A 113 -8.97 10.36 24.69
N ARG A 114 -8.65 11.67 24.73
CA ARG A 114 -7.82 12.32 23.71
C ARG A 114 -6.40 11.72 23.65
N ILE A 115 -5.78 11.40 24.77
CA ILE A 115 -4.46 10.78 24.83
C ILE A 115 -4.51 9.39 24.21
N LYS A 116 -5.52 8.58 24.54
CA LYS A 116 -5.77 7.25 24.01
C LYS A 116 -5.97 7.26 22.48
N GLN A 117 -6.78 8.21 22.00
CA GLN A 117 -7.00 8.43 20.57
C GLN A 117 -5.70 8.83 19.87
N ALA A 118 -4.93 9.78 20.41
CA ALA A 118 -3.66 10.21 19.85
C ALA A 118 -2.65 9.05 19.74
N SER A 119 -2.59 8.20 20.75
CA SER A 119 -1.72 7.00 20.77
C SER A 119 -2.11 5.98 19.71
N ASN A 120 -3.40 5.66 19.59
CA ASN A 120 -3.90 4.75 18.56
C ASN A 120 -3.67 5.31 17.15
N ASN A 121 -3.80 6.61 17.00
CA ASN A 121 -3.58 7.31 15.75
C ASN A 121 -2.11 7.27 15.32
N LEU A 122 -1.19 7.41 16.27
CA LEU A 122 0.25 7.31 16.01
C LEU A 122 0.61 5.92 15.46
N LEU A 123 0.10 4.84 16.06
CA LEU A 123 0.29 3.48 15.57
C LEU A 123 -0.19 3.31 14.13
N LYS A 124 -1.42 3.75 13.83
CA LYS A 124 -1.98 3.67 12.46
C LYS A 124 -1.15 4.44 11.44
N LEU A 125 -0.60 5.59 11.79
CA LEU A 125 0.30 6.34 10.90
C LEU A 125 1.55 5.54 10.56
N TYR A 126 2.16 4.89 11.55
CA TYR A 126 3.36 4.06 11.32
C TYR A 126 3.07 2.81 10.51
N GLU A 127 1.97 2.11 10.78
CA GLU A 127 1.52 0.94 9.97
C GLU A 127 1.28 1.32 8.50
N ASN A 128 0.70 2.50 8.27
CA ASN A 128 0.51 3.02 6.93
C ASN A 128 1.84 3.39 6.26
N MET A 129 2.78 3.96 7.02
CA MET A 129 4.12 4.28 6.52
C MET A 129 4.90 3.02 6.13
N GLU A 130 4.85 1.97 6.96
CA GLU A 130 5.42 0.65 6.65
C GLU A 130 4.85 0.09 5.34
N TYR A 131 3.54 0.08 5.21
CA TYR A 131 2.87 -0.39 4.00
C TYR A 131 3.30 0.39 2.76
N ASN A 132 3.36 1.72 2.84
CA ASN A 132 3.74 2.56 1.72
C ASN A 132 5.19 2.32 1.28
N ILE A 133 6.10 2.08 2.22
CA ILE A 133 7.51 1.80 1.91
C ILE A 133 7.67 0.40 1.30
N LYS A 134 7.02 -0.63 1.86
CA LYS A 134 6.98 -1.96 1.24
C LYS A 134 6.45 -1.91 -0.20
N LYS A 135 5.47 -1.06 -0.43
CA LYS A 135 4.87 -0.84 -1.75
C LYS A 135 5.84 -0.17 -2.74
N GLU A 136 6.66 0.79 -2.29
CA GLU A 136 7.65 1.45 -3.16
C GLU A 136 8.81 0.52 -3.53
N ILE A 137 9.13 -0.46 -2.68
CA ILE A 137 10.18 -1.46 -2.89
C ILE A 137 9.72 -2.59 -3.84
N ASP A 138 8.48 -2.56 -4.35
CA ASP A 138 7.87 -3.60 -5.21
C ASP A 138 7.85 -5.03 -4.58
N LYS A 139 7.99 -5.15 -3.26
CA LYS A 139 7.98 -6.43 -2.53
C LYS A 139 6.57 -6.92 -2.18
N ILE A 140 5.54 -6.36 -2.81
CA ILE A 140 4.15 -6.78 -2.58
C ILE A 140 3.83 -7.93 -3.53
N ASP A 141 3.78 -9.14 -2.99
CA ASP A 141 3.36 -10.32 -3.72
C ASP A 141 1.82 -10.36 -3.83
N LYS A 142 1.35 -10.50 -5.05
CA LYS A 142 -0.06 -10.79 -5.30
C LYS A 142 -0.29 -12.28 -5.09
N GLN A 143 -1.31 -12.62 -4.34
CA GLN A 143 -1.69 -13.98 -4.01
C GLN A 143 -3.15 -14.24 -4.39
N GLU A 144 -3.48 -15.48 -4.68
CA GLU A 144 -4.84 -15.93 -4.94
C GLU A 144 -5.55 -16.15 -3.60
N ILE A 145 -6.75 -15.57 -3.44
CA ILE A 145 -7.58 -15.73 -2.24
C ILE A 145 -9.05 -15.71 -2.61
N TYR A 146 -9.89 -16.34 -1.81
CA TYR A 146 -11.35 -16.21 -1.90
C TYR A 146 -11.81 -14.89 -1.29
N LEU A 147 -12.63 -14.13 -2.04
CA LEU A 147 -13.11 -12.82 -1.61
C LEU A 147 -13.97 -12.90 -0.35
N ASP A 148 -14.84 -13.91 -0.26
CA ASP A 148 -15.72 -14.11 0.90
C ASP A 148 -14.96 -14.42 2.17
N ASP A 149 -13.87 -15.21 2.12
CA ASP A 149 -13.02 -15.51 3.26
C ASP A 149 -12.29 -14.26 3.76
N LEU A 150 -11.74 -13.47 2.85
CA LEU A 150 -11.07 -12.22 3.19
C LEU A 150 -12.03 -11.22 3.85
N VAL A 151 -13.23 -11.05 3.29
CA VAL A 151 -14.23 -10.13 3.84
C VAL A 151 -14.73 -10.60 5.21
N LYS A 152 -14.94 -11.91 5.42
CA LYS A 152 -15.30 -12.45 6.74
C LYS A 152 -14.25 -12.10 7.79
N THR A 153 -12.97 -12.35 7.48
CA THR A 153 -11.85 -11.99 8.38
C THR A 153 -11.84 -10.49 8.70
N CYS A 154 -12.11 -9.62 7.71
CA CYS A 154 -12.21 -8.19 7.94
C CYS A 154 -13.41 -7.84 8.85
N VAL A 155 -14.58 -8.41 8.62
CA VAL A 155 -15.80 -8.13 9.41
C VAL A 155 -15.64 -8.55 10.87
N GLU A 156 -15.05 -9.72 11.14
CA GLU A 156 -14.81 -10.24 12.50
C GLU A 156 -14.01 -9.27 13.37
N LYS A 157 -13.07 -8.50 12.80
CA LYS A 157 -12.30 -7.48 13.54
C LYS A 157 -13.17 -6.37 14.13
N PHE A 158 -14.36 -6.17 13.59
CA PHE A 158 -15.26 -5.09 14.01
C PHE A 158 -16.34 -5.56 14.98
N ASP A 159 -16.40 -6.84 15.36
CA ASP A 159 -17.44 -7.38 16.22
C ASP A 159 -17.56 -6.64 17.57
N ASP A 160 -16.43 -6.24 18.17
CA ASP A 160 -16.41 -5.50 19.44
C ASP A 160 -16.71 -4.00 19.28
N ILE A 161 -16.58 -3.45 18.08
CA ILE A 161 -16.64 -1.98 17.80
C ILE A 161 -17.91 -1.59 17.05
N LYS A 162 -18.58 -2.53 16.38
CA LYS A 162 -19.74 -2.24 15.53
C LYS A 162 -20.97 -1.76 16.30
N LYS A 163 -20.98 -1.88 17.66
CA LYS A 163 -22.13 -1.52 18.52
C LYS A 163 -23.42 -2.17 17.99
N ASP A 164 -24.47 -1.37 17.76
CA ASP A 164 -25.76 -1.81 17.25
C ASP A 164 -25.81 -1.94 15.72
N THR A 165 -24.68 -1.69 15.01
CA THR A 165 -24.63 -1.72 13.54
C THR A 165 -24.74 -3.16 13.04
N LYS A 166 -25.76 -3.42 12.21
CA LYS A 166 -25.96 -4.69 11.54
C LYS A 166 -25.12 -4.76 10.27
N ILE A 167 -24.16 -5.69 10.20
CA ILE A 167 -23.35 -5.91 9.00
C ILE A 167 -23.93 -7.11 8.23
N LEU A 168 -24.36 -6.87 6.99
CA LEU A 168 -24.90 -7.87 6.07
C LEU A 168 -23.88 -8.15 4.97
N VAL A 169 -23.50 -9.42 4.80
CA VAL A 169 -22.53 -9.85 3.79
C VAL A 169 -23.23 -10.79 2.81
N ASP A 170 -23.20 -10.43 1.53
CA ASP A 170 -23.77 -11.21 0.42
C ASP A 170 -22.73 -11.29 -0.71
N LEU A 171 -21.87 -12.30 -0.62
CA LEU A 171 -20.75 -12.50 -1.53
C LEU A 171 -20.74 -13.92 -2.08
N PRO A 172 -20.56 -14.08 -3.41
CA PRO A 172 -20.30 -15.38 -3.98
C PRO A 172 -18.88 -15.85 -3.66
N ASN A 173 -18.65 -17.13 -3.68
CA ASN A 173 -17.33 -17.73 -3.53
C ASN A 173 -16.54 -17.54 -4.83
N ILE A 174 -15.82 -16.42 -4.95
CA ILE A 174 -14.97 -16.09 -6.10
C ILE A 174 -13.51 -15.95 -5.69
N ARG A 175 -12.61 -16.31 -6.59
CA ARG A 175 -11.18 -16.10 -6.42
C ARG A 175 -10.75 -14.79 -7.02
N ILE A 176 -9.87 -14.10 -6.33
CA ILE A 176 -9.22 -12.88 -6.79
C ILE A 176 -7.70 -13.00 -6.59
N ILE A 177 -6.94 -12.33 -7.46
CA ILE A 177 -5.48 -12.23 -7.35
C ILE A 177 -5.12 -10.80 -6.94
N THR A 178 -4.67 -10.64 -5.69
CA THR A 178 -4.41 -9.30 -5.14
C THR A 178 -3.29 -9.30 -4.10
N ASP A 179 -2.78 -8.11 -3.78
CA ASP A 179 -2.08 -7.85 -2.52
C ASP A 179 -3.09 -8.00 -1.37
N ILE A 180 -3.03 -9.13 -0.67
CA ILE A 180 -3.97 -9.46 0.41
C ILE A 180 -3.97 -8.37 1.47
N ASN A 181 -2.79 -7.97 1.96
CA ASN A 181 -2.65 -6.96 3.02
C ASN A 181 -3.20 -5.58 2.59
N GLY A 182 -2.93 -5.19 1.33
CA GLY A 182 -3.43 -3.93 0.78
C GLY A 182 -4.94 -3.94 0.58
N PHE A 183 -5.50 -5.06 0.11
CA PHE A 183 -6.94 -5.17 -0.08
C PHE A 183 -7.69 -5.31 1.25
N GLU A 184 -7.15 -6.06 2.22
CA GLU A 184 -7.63 -6.14 3.59
C GLU A 184 -7.74 -4.74 4.24
N LYS A 185 -6.66 -3.94 4.17
CA LYS A 185 -6.69 -2.55 4.64
C LYS A 185 -7.73 -1.69 3.91
N THR A 186 -7.94 -1.93 2.62
CA THR A 186 -8.97 -1.26 1.83
C THR A 186 -10.36 -1.57 2.37
N ILE A 187 -10.67 -2.86 2.59
CA ILE A 187 -11.94 -3.32 3.16
C ILE A 187 -12.12 -2.77 4.57
N ASP A 188 -11.10 -2.88 5.44
CA ASP A 188 -11.12 -2.37 6.82
C ASP A 188 -11.43 -0.86 6.86
N ASN A 189 -10.84 -0.05 5.96
CA ASN A 189 -11.12 1.37 5.86
C ASN A 189 -12.56 1.66 5.42
N LEU A 190 -13.10 0.90 4.47
CA LEU A 190 -14.49 1.04 4.03
C LEU A 190 -15.47 0.65 5.12
N ILE A 191 -15.26 -0.49 5.81
CA ILE A 191 -16.10 -0.94 6.94
C ILE A 191 -16.03 0.04 8.11
N SER A 192 -14.82 0.47 8.50
CA SER A 192 -14.62 1.45 9.56
C SER A 192 -15.36 2.76 9.28
N ASN A 193 -15.28 3.26 8.05
CA ASN A 193 -16.02 4.45 7.64
C ASN A 193 -17.53 4.20 7.66
N ALA A 194 -17.98 3.06 7.15
CA ALA A 194 -19.38 2.66 7.14
C ALA A 194 -19.99 2.64 8.56
N ILE A 195 -19.28 2.10 9.55
CA ILE A 195 -19.70 2.08 10.96
C ILE A 195 -19.66 3.50 11.55
N LYS A 196 -18.57 4.24 11.32
CA LYS A 196 -18.36 5.57 11.90
C LYS A 196 -19.40 6.61 11.47
N TYR A 197 -19.81 6.57 10.21
CA TYR A 197 -20.74 7.52 9.61
C TYR A 197 -22.20 7.03 9.59
N ASN A 198 -22.46 5.88 10.23
CA ASN A 198 -23.79 5.31 10.34
C ASN A 198 -24.50 5.87 11.58
N ILE A 199 -25.18 7.01 11.41
CA ILE A 199 -25.89 7.74 12.47
C ILE A 199 -27.41 7.62 12.28
N THR A 200 -27.92 6.40 12.30
CA THR A 200 -29.37 6.13 12.17
C THR A 200 -29.84 5.30 13.36
N GLU A 201 -31.16 5.28 13.62
CA GLU A 201 -31.77 4.44 14.65
C GLU A 201 -31.55 2.94 14.36
N ASN A 202 -31.48 2.57 13.08
CA ASN A 202 -31.23 1.20 12.63
C ASN A 202 -30.01 1.18 11.70
N PRO A 203 -28.79 1.17 12.25
CA PRO A 203 -27.58 1.27 11.46
C PRO A 203 -27.30 -0.03 10.69
N ILE A 204 -27.19 0.05 9.39
CA ILE A 204 -26.92 -1.08 8.49
C ILE A 204 -25.68 -0.79 7.66
N VAL A 205 -24.80 -1.78 7.60
CA VAL A 205 -23.70 -1.86 6.62
C VAL A 205 -23.98 -3.09 5.74
N GLU A 206 -23.98 -2.91 4.43
CA GLU A 206 -24.22 -3.98 3.48
C GLU A 206 -23.01 -4.14 2.57
N ILE A 207 -22.45 -5.36 2.52
CA ILE A 207 -21.29 -5.70 1.68
C ILE A 207 -21.78 -6.68 0.63
N LYS A 208 -21.66 -6.30 -0.66
CA LYS A 208 -22.15 -7.11 -1.77
C LYS A 208 -21.13 -7.20 -2.90
N TYR A 209 -21.24 -8.27 -3.66
CA TYR A 209 -20.55 -8.40 -4.94
C TYR A 209 -21.52 -8.83 -6.02
N LYS A 210 -21.58 -8.05 -7.10
CA LYS A 210 -22.39 -8.34 -8.27
C LYS A 210 -21.75 -7.70 -9.51
N ASP A 211 -21.74 -8.40 -10.63
CA ASP A 211 -21.28 -7.91 -11.94
C ASP A 211 -19.86 -7.29 -11.89
N ASN A 212 -18.94 -7.98 -11.19
CA ASN A 212 -17.56 -7.55 -10.93
C ASN A 212 -17.43 -6.30 -10.03
N ILE A 213 -18.52 -5.86 -9.42
CA ILE A 213 -18.52 -4.72 -8.50
C ILE A 213 -18.63 -5.23 -7.06
N PHE A 214 -17.59 -4.96 -6.28
CA PHE A 214 -17.61 -5.07 -4.84
C PHE A 214 -18.13 -3.77 -4.26
N SER A 215 -19.16 -3.82 -3.43
CA SER A 215 -19.77 -2.63 -2.88
C SER A 215 -19.92 -2.70 -1.37
N VAL A 216 -19.67 -1.57 -0.71
CA VAL A 216 -19.92 -1.35 0.72
C VAL A 216 -20.89 -0.20 0.84
N PHE A 217 -22.08 -0.47 1.35
CA PHE A 217 -23.13 0.50 1.61
C PHE A 217 -23.25 0.73 3.11
N ASN A 218 -23.52 1.95 3.52
CA ASN A 218 -23.93 2.28 4.89
C ASN A 218 -25.13 3.22 4.90
N THR A 219 -26.04 3.00 5.83
CA THR A 219 -27.06 4.01 6.17
C THR A 219 -26.40 5.21 6.83
N GLY A 220 -26.96 6.42 6.63
CA GLY A 220 -26.42 7.64 7.20
C GLY A 220 -26.65 8.88 6.34
N GLU A 221 -26.04 9.99 6.72
CA GLU A 221 -26.09 11.22 5.95
C GLU A 221 -25.41 11.07 4.59
N LYS A 222 -26.01 11.67 3.56
CA LYS A 222 -25.42 11.70 2.22
C LYS A 222 -24.16 12.54 2.22
N ILE A 223 -23.15 12.08 1.52
CA ILE A 223 -21.97 12.89 1.20
C ILE A 223 -22.44 14.02 0.28
N ASP A 224 -22.09 15.27 0.61
CA ASP A 224 -22.39 16.41 -0.27
C ASP A 224 -21.77 16.19 -1.65
N THR A 225 -22.55 16.43 -2.70
CA THR A 225 -22.10 16.28 -4.08
C THR A 225 -20.84 17.06 -4.41
N LYS A 226 -20.64 18.21 -3.74
CA LYS A 226 -19.43 19.03 -3.84
C LYS A 226 -18.18 18.31 -3.31
N ASN A 227 -18.37 17.39 -2.36
CA ASN A 227 -17.30 16.69 -1.67
C ASN A 227 -16.95 15.35 -2.33
N LEU A 228 -17.74 14.83 -3.27
CA LEU A 228 -17.54 13.51 -3.88
C LEU A 228 -16.16 13.32 -4.53
N PHE A 229 -15.55 14.40 -5.02
CA PHE A 229 -14.22 14.33 -5.62
C PHE A 229 -13.10 14.50 -4.58
N ILE A 230 -13.35 15.22 -3.49
CA ILE A 230 -12.34 15.53 -2.49
C ILE A 230 -12.37 14.60 -1.27
N VAL A 231 -13.39 13.72 -1.14
CA VAL A 231 -13.44 12.73 -0.03
C VAL A 231 -12.28 11.75 -0.05
N PHE A 232 -11.61 11.59 -1.19
CA PHE A 232 -10.42 10.76 -1.37
C PHE A 232 -9.11 11.54 -1.13
N ASP A 233 -9.16 12.84 -0.91
CA ASP A 233 -7.96 13.63 -0.64
C ASP A 233 -7.44 13.34 0.77
N LYS A 234 -6.11 13.36 0.90
CA LYS A 234 -5.46 13.14 2.21
C LYS A 234 -5.86 14.26 3.18
N TYR A 235 -6.22 13.84 4.39
CA TYR A 235 -6.62 14.72 5.49
C TYR A 235 -7.99 15.40 5.32
N PHE A 236 -8.75 15.08 4.28
CA PHE A 236 -10.10 15.58 4.13
C PHE A 236 -11.04 14.93 5.14
N GLN A 237 -11.85 15.77 5.80
CA GLN A 237 -12.94 15.37 6.69
C GLN A 237 -14.10 16.34 6.52
N GLU A 238 -15.26 15.83 6.18
CA GLU A 238 -16.49 16.64 6.08
C GLU A 238 -16.94 17.17 7.46
N ASN A 239 -16.65 16.41 8.52
CA ASN A 239 -16.92 16.79 9.90
C ASN A 239 -15.70 16.52 10.77
N SER A 240 -14.99 17.58 11.14
CA SER A 240 -13.77 17.52 11.97
C SER A 240 -14.02 17.11 13.43
N SER A 241 -15.28 17.01 13.87
CA SER A 241 -15.62 16.54 15.22
C SER A 241 -15.62 15.01 15.35
N LYS A 242 -15.57 14.27 14.24
CA LYS A 242 -15.51 12.80 14.23
C LYS A 242 -14.06 12.33 14.21
N ASP A 243 -13.77 11.29 15.02
CA ASP A 243 -12.45 10.70 15.14
C ASP A 243 -11.87 10.22 13.80
N GLY A 244 -10.61 10.54 13.55
CA GLY A 244 -9.86 10.07 12.39
C GLY A 244 -8.99 11.16 11.76
N PHE A 245 -8.13 10.80 10.80
CA PHE A 245 -7.21 11.75 10.14
C PHE A 245 -7.58 12.09 8.68
N GLY A 246 -8.70 11.58 8.17
CA GLY A 246 -9.01 11.73 6.75
C GLY A 246 -8.03 10.98 5.82
N LEU A 247 -7.42 9.90 6.30
CA LEU A 247 -6.49 9.10 5.50
C LEU A 247 -7.12 7.82 4.92
N GLY A 248 -8.21 7.32 5.51
CA GLY A 248 -8.79 6.03 5.16
C GLY A 248 -9.22 5.92 3.70
N LEU A 249 -10.01 6.87 3.20
CA LEU A 249 -10.46 6.88 1.80
C LEU A 249 -9.33 7.22 0.83
N ALA A 250 -8.35 8.03 1.22
CA ALA A 250 -7.16 8.26 0.42
C ALA A 250 -6.36 6.97 0.18
N LEU A 251 -6.22 6.12 1.20
CA LEU A 251 -5.57 4.80 1.08
C LEU A 251 -6.37 3.85 0.20
N VAL A 252 -7.71 3.86 0.32
CA VAL A 252 -8.61 3.10 -0.58
C VAL A 252 -8.39 3.52 -2.03
N LYS A 253 -8.40 4.82 -2.30
CA LYS A 253 -8.17 5.37 -3.65
C LYS A 253 -6.79 4.97 -4.19
N GLU A 254 -5.77 5.10 -3.37
CA GLU A 254 -4.39 4.76 -3.74
C GLU A 254 -4.24 3.27 -4.10
N PHE A 255 -4.86 2.37 -3.32
CA PHE A 255 -4.89 0.94 -3.63
C PHE A 255 -5.63 0.67 -4.95
N CYS A 256 -6.79 1.31 -5.14
CA CYS A 256 -7.59 1.19 -6.36
C CYS A 256 -6.80 1.64 -7.60
N ASP A 257 -6.15 2.80 -7.55
CA ASP A 257 -5.37 3.34 -8.67
C ASP A 257 -4.19 2.42 -9.03
N LYS A 258 -3.48 1.89 -8.03
CA LYS A 258 -2.36 0.96 -8.24
C LYS A 258 -2.81 -0.34 -8.92
N ASN A 259 -3.97 -0.86 -8.56
CA ASN A 259 -4.50 -2.12 -9.08
C ASN A 259 -5.43 -1.91 -10.29
N ARG A 260 -5.56 -0.68 -10.80
CA ARG A 260 -6.45 -0.32 -11.91
C ARG A 260 -7.92 -0.66 -11.62
N ILE A 261 -8.32 -0.49 -10.36
CA ILE A 261 -9.69 -0.65 -9.88
C ILE A 261 -10.35 0.72 -9.99
N SER A 262 -11.47 0.81 -10.71
CA SER A 262 -12.28 2.03 -10.66
C SER A 262 -13.10 2.06 -9.37
N ILE A 263 -13.09 3.20 -8.68
CA ILE A 263 -13.90 3.44 -7.49
C ILE A 263 -14.85 4.59 -7.76
N ASN A 264 -16.13 4.42 -7.37
CA ASN A 264 -17.14 5.47 -7.41
C ASN A 264 -18.02 5.41 -6.15
N ILE A 265 -18.72 6.50 -5.88
CA ILE A 265 -19.63 6.64 -4.74
C ILE A 265 -21.02 6.95 -5.29
N ASP A 266 -22.02 6.14 -4.90
CA ASP A 266 -23.42 6.41 -5.13
C ASP A 266 -24.02 6.98 -3.84
N THR A 267 -24.56 8.19 -3.89
CA THR A 267 -25.34 8.79 -2.80
C THR A 267 -26.80 8.41 -2.96
N LEU A 268 -27.30 7.54 -2.07
CA LEU A 268 -28.66 7.04 -2.06
C LEU A 268 -29.52 7.84 -1.07
N GLU A 269 -30.85 7.68 -1.11
CA GLU A 269 -31.76 8.42 -0.19
C GLU A 269 -31.44 8.21 1.28
N ASN A 270 -30.98 7.03 1.65
CA ASN A 270 -30.75 6.60 3.04
C ASN A 270 -29.28 6.36 3.39
N GLY A 271 -28.32 6.73 2.51
CA GLY A 271 -26.91 6.49 2.79
C GLY A 271 -25.99 6.60 1.58
N ASN A 272 -24.78 6.04 1.71
CA ASN A 272 -23.77 6.09 0.68
C ASN A 272 -23.27 4.68 0.35
N ARG A 273 -22.95 4.42 -0.93
CA ARG A 273 -22.40 3.17 -1.41
C ARG A 273 -21.08 3.42 -2.13
N PHE A 274 -20.04 2.78 -1.67
CA PHE A 274 -18.73 2.76 -2.32
C PHE A 274 -18.64 1.54 -3.20
N ASN A 275 -18.36 1.71 -4.51
CA ASN A 275 -18.30 0.66 -5.51
C ASN A 275 -16.90 0.53 -6.07
N LEU A 276 -16.32 -0.67 -6.01
CA LEU A 276 -15.01 -1.03 -6.53
C LEU A 276 -15.18 -2.05 -7.66
N ASN A 277 -14.71 -1.74 -8.87
CA ASN A 277 -14.73 -2.67 -9.99
C ASN A 277 -13.53 -3.60 -9.94
N LEU A 278 -13.74 -4.85 -9.52
CA LEU A 278 -12.69 -5.85 -9.32
C LEU A 278 -12.33 -6.66 -10.58
N LYS A 279 -12.82 -6.28 -11.76
CA LYS A 279 -12.58 -7.02 -13.02
C LYS A 279 -11.08 -7.33 -13.26
N ASN A 280 -10.19 -6.45 -12.83
CA ASN A 280 -8.74 -6.62 -13.02
C ASN A 280 -8.08 -7.51 -11.96
N LEU A 281 -8.83 -8.01 -10.99
CA LEU A 281 -8.35 -8.93 -9.94
C LEU A 281 -8.83 -10.37 -10.15
N LEU A 282 -9.73 -10.61 -11.10
CA LEU A 282 -10.28 -11.91 -11.45
C LEU A 282 -9.33 -12.76 -12.29
#